data_ff03a20f952d0f2fbc25f581b1648f0e
#
_entry.id   ff03a20f952d0f2fbc25f581b1648f0e
#
_cell.length_a   1.000
_cell.length_b   1.000
_cell.length_c   1.000
_cell.angle_alpha   90.00
_cell.angle_beta   90.00
_cell.angle_gamma   90.00
#
_symmetry.space_group_name_H-M   'P 1'
#
loop_
_entity.id
_entity.type
_entity.pdbx_description
1 polymer ?
#
loop_
_entity_poly.entity_id
_entity_poly.type
_entity_poly.pdbx_seq_one_letter_code
_entity_poly.pdbx_strand_id
1 'polypeptide(L)'
;KKNKIPPKLFIAIVASESEWGRGANATKQKNPLSIMGAGPLQVYPSIEEGLDKGAKNLYDLYISEGLTTPEKIGPKYAPVGASNDPDDLNSNWVPTVKKIMKSFGGKEAKCSTESSGGGSDGKGFDFKGEFPKPDKSKYNGQSYPWGQCTWYVHQRRKEIGKPVPLTWGNGGDWGDNAKAQGWEVGSKPKAGAGASVKPGNFGAPPPYGHIMFVEKVKKDGGIVVSEANVKGLGVISSREFSKAETQRMQFIYDK
;
A
#
# COMPACT_ATOMS: atom_id res chain seq x y z
N LYS A 1 -15.16 12.78 1.85
CA LYS A 1 -16.45 13.17 2.48
C LYS A 1 -16.91 14.56 2.03
N LYS A 2 -16.01 15.53 1.86
CA LYS A 2 -16.31 16.90 1.44
C LYS A 2 -17.07 16.93 0.09
N ASN A 3 -16.71 16.07 -0.85
CA ASN A 3 -17.25 16.06 -2.21
C ASN A 3 -18.21 14.89 -2.49
N LYS A 4 -18.75 14.22 -1.47
CA LYS A 4 -19.77 13.14 -1.59
C LYS A 4 -19.44 12.03 -2.64
N ILE A 5 -18.18 11.84 -2.99
CA ILE A 5 -17.75 10.82 -3.93
C ILE A 5 -17.70 9.46 -3.23
N PRO A 6 -18.19 8.36 -3.83
CA PRO A 6 -18.00 7.03 -3.28
C PRO A 6 -16.51 6.71 -3.08
N PRO A 7 -16.05 6.40 -1.85
CA PRO A 7 -14.61 6.30 -1.54
C PRO A 7 -13.88 5.27 -2.41
N LYS A 8 -14.47 4.10 -2.63
CA LYS A 8 -13.86 3.06 -3.48
C LYS A 8 -13.68 3.51 -4.93
N LEU A 9 -14.65 4.23 -5.45
CA LEU A 9 -14.60 4.79 -6.81
C LEU A 9 -13.47 5.82 -6.92
N PHE A 10 -13.38 6.76 -5.97
CA PHE A 10 -12.34 7.77 -5.95
C PHE A 10 -10.93 7.15 -5.89
N ILE A 11 -10.73 6.23 -4.93
CA ILE A 11 -9.43 5.56 -4.78
C ILE A 11 -9.08 4.75 -6.04
N ALA A 12 -10.05 4.08 -6.66
CA ALA A 12 -9.79 3.30 -7.86
C ALA A 12 -9.42 4.17 -9.07
N ILE A 13 -10.06 5.33 -9.24
CA ILE A 13 -9.71 6.29 -10.27
C ILE A 13 -8.31 6.86 -10.01
N VAL A 14 -8.01 7.32 -8.78
CA VAL A 14 -6.67 7.80 -8.42
C VAL A 14 -5.61 6.73 -8.69
N ALA A 15 -5.85 5.49 -8.29
CA ALA A 15 -4.91 4.40 -8.51
C ALA A 15 -4.69 4.09 -10.00
N SER A 16 -5.75 4.13 -10.79
CA SER A 16 -5.67 3.93 -12.24
C SER A 16 -4.87 5.04 -12.92
N GLU A 17 -5.22 6.31 -12.64
CA GLU A 17 -4.61 7.48 -13.27
C GLU A 17 -3.15 7.71 -12.90
N SER A 18 -2.78 7.37 -11.67
CA SER A 18 -1.46 7.65 -11.10
C SER A 18 -0.53 6.45 -11.05
N GLU A 19 -0.88 5.32 -11.66
CA GLU A 19 -0.13 4.07 -11.52
C GLU A 19 0.13 3.74 -10.04
N TRP A 20 -0.91 3.81 -9.23
CA TRP A 20 -0.79 3.65 -7.76
C TRP A 20 0.13 4.69 -7.11
N GLY A 21 0.11 5.93 -7.61
CA GLY A 21 0.92 7.03 -7.10
C GLY A 21 2.37 7.04 -7.58
N ARG A 22 2.75 6.14 -8.51
CA ARG A 22 4.12 6.03 -9.05
C ARG A 22 4.32 6.79 -10.36
N GLY A 23 3.24 7.08 -11.06
CA GLY A 23 3.28 7.82 -12.32
C GLY A 23 3.89 9.21 -12.18
N ALA A 24 4.46 9.72 -13.27
CA ALA A 24 5.07 11.05 -13.29
C ALA A 24 4.07 12.16 -12.92
N ASN A 25 2.82 12.00 -13.30
CA ASN A 25 1.72 12.90 -12.95
C ASN A 25 1.55 13.07 -11.43
N ALA A 26 1.66 11.97 -10.66
CA ALA A 26 1.58 12.01 -9.20
C ALA A 26 2.90 12.47 -8.56
N THR A 27 4.04 11.92 -9.00
CA THR A 27 5.33 12.13 -8.34
C THR A 27 5.96 13.48 -8.66
N LYS A 28 5.92 13.93 -9.93
CA LYS A 28 6.52 15.19 -10.38
C LYS A 28 5.51 16.34 -10.36
N GLN A 29 4.30 16.10 -10.88
CA GLN A 29 3.30 17.17 -11.06
C GLN A 29 2.34 17.29 -9.88
N LYS A 30 2.37 16.34 -8.92
CA LYS A 30 1.45 16.29 -7.77
C LYS A 30 -0.03 16.28 -8.21
N ASN A 31 -0.31 15.68 -9.36
CA ASN A 31 -1.61 15.64 -10.04
C ASN A 31 -2.08 14.18 -10.27
N PRO A 32 -2.48 13.47 -9.21
CA PRO A 32 -2.75 12.04 -9.28
C PRO A 32 -4.02 11.64 -10.06
N LEU A 33 -4.83 12.61 -10.48
CA LEU A 33 -6.00 12.39 -11.33
C LEU A 33 -5.79 12.92 -12.75
N SER A 34 -4.57 13.24 -13.14
CA SER A 34 -4.22 13.69 -14.50
C SER A 34 -5.07 14.87 -15.01
N ILE A 35 -5.44 15.82 -14.11
CA ILE A 35 -6.26 16.95 -14.49
C ILE A 35 -5.51 17.83 -15.49
N MET A 36 -6.14 18.03 -16.62
CA MET A 36 -5.66 18.96 -17.65
C MET A 36 -6.24 20.35 -17.42
N GLY A 37 -5.46 21.38 -17.71
CA GLY A 37 -5.96 22.75 -17.85
C GLY A 37 -6.41 23.01 -19.29
N ALA A 38 -6.29 24.26 -19.73
CA ALA A 38 -6.52 24.64 -21.14
C ALA A 38 -5.41 24.11 -22.10
N GLY A 39 -4.56 23.20 -21.65
CA GLY A 39 -3.42 22.65 -22.38
C GLY A 39 -2.79 21.46 -21.61
N PRO A 40 -1.55 21.59 -21.11
CA PRO A 40 -0.84 20.49 -20.45
C PRO A 40 -1.46 20.11 -19.10
N LEU A 41 -0.99 18.99 -18.53
CA LEU A 41 -1.32 18.57 -17.17
C LEU A 41 -1.01 19.68 -16.16
N GLN A 42 -1.93 19.94 -15.25
CA GLN A 42 -1.73 20.90 -14.17
C GLN A 42 -0.67 20.40 -13.18
N VAL A 43 0.08 21.33 -12.60
CA VAL A 43 1.06 21.06 -11.55
C VAL A 43 0.56 21.67 -10.25
N TYR A 44 0.60 20.88 -9.16
CA TYR A 44 0.16 21.33 -7.84
C TYR A 44 1.34 21.43 -6.86
N PRO A 45 1.24 22.28 -5.83
CA PRO A 45 2.29 22.43 -4.79
C PRO A 45 2.47 21.14 -3.97
N SER A 46 1.38 20.40 -3.72
CA SER A 46 1.41 19.15 -2.96
C SER A 46 0.48 18.09 -3.55
N ILE A 47 0.68 16.83 -3.16
CA ILE A 47 -0.19 15.74 -3.56
C ILE A 47 -1.59 15.88 -2.95
N GLU A 48 -1.69 16.43 -1.74
CA GLU A 48 -2.95 16.70 -1.04
C GLU A 48 -3.78 17.72 -1.83
N GLU A 49 -3.15 18.78 -2.31
CA GLU A 49 -3.84 19.77 -3.14
C GLU A 49 -4.28 19.17 -4.47
N GLY A 50 -3.43 18.38 -5.12
CA GLY A 50 -3.79 17.66 -6.33
C GLY A 50 -4.97 16.71 -6.14
N LEU A 51 -5.02 16.00 -5.00
CA LEU A 51 -6.15 15.16 -4.64
C LEU A 51 -7.43 15.97 -4.37
N ASP A 52 -7.33 17.10 -3.68
CA ASP A 52 -8.49 17.98 -3.40
C ASP A 52 -9.07 18.58 -4.69
N LYS A 53 -8.19 19.08 -5.58
CA LYS A 53 -8.60 19.58 -6.90
C LYS A 53 -9.20 18.47 -7.76
N GLY A 54 -8.59 17.28 -7.75
CA GLY A 54 -9.10 16.10 -8.45
C GLY A 54 -10.46 15.66 -7.93
N ALA A 55 -10.64 15.62 -6.62
CA ALA A 55 -11.92 15.30 -6.02
C ALA A 55 -12.99 16.33 -6.37
N LYS A 56 -12.64 17.62 -6.35
CA LYS A 56 -13.57 18.67 -6.76
C LYS A 56 -13.96 18.54 -8.24
N ASN A 57 -12.99 18.35 -9.12
CA ASN A 57 -13.23 18.15 -10.56
C ASN A 57 -14.13 16.95 -10.83
N LEU A 58 -13.82 15.80 -10.19
CA LEU A 58 -14.64 14.60 -10.34
C LEU A 58 -16.08 14.79 -9.82
N TYR A 59 -16.24 15.53 -8.72
CA TYR A 59 -17.57 15.86 -8.20
C TYR A 59 -18.32 16.76 -9.16
N ASP A 60 -17.73 17.89 -9.55
CA ASP A 60 -18.41 18.92 -10.34
C ASP A 60 -18.83 18.43 -11.73
N LEU A 61 -17.99 17.62 -12.37
CA LEU A 61 -18.21 17.19 -13.76
C LEU A 61 -18.93 15.86 -13.90
N TYR A 62 -19.02 15.04 -12.84
CA TYR A 62 -19.58 13.69 -12.94
C TYR A 62 -20.53 13.34 -11.80
N ILE A 63 -20.08 13.41 -10.55
CA ILE A 63 -20.86 12.92 -9.42
C ILE A 63 -22.12 13.77 -9.18
N SER A 64 -22.03 15.10 -9.36
CA SER A 64 -23.17 16.01 -9.24
C SER A 64 -24.25 15.75 -10.30
N GLU A 65 -23.88 15.16 -11.44
CA GLU A 65 -24.77 14.75 -12.52
C GLU A 65 -25.33 13.33 -12.32
N GLY A 66 -25.04 12.66 -11.20
CA GLY A 66 -25.49 11.29 -10.93
C GLY A 66 -24.65 10.20 -11.58
N LEU A 67 -23.48 10.54 -12.14
CA LEU A 67 -22.52 9.59 -12.69
C LEU A 67 -21.65 9.02 -11.57
N THR A 68 -22.11 7.94 -10.92
CA THR A 68 -21.53 7.42 -9.68
C THR A 68 -20.90 6.02 -9.84
N THR A 69 -20.83 5.49 -11.04
CA THR A 69 -20.20 4.20 -11.34
C THR A 69 -19.21 4.32 -12.49
N PRO A 70 -18.20 3.43 -12.59
CA PRO A 70 -17.24 3.46 -13.70
C PRO A 70 -17.90 3.44 -15.08
N GLU A 71 -18.97 2.67 -15.24
CA GLU A 71 -19.70 2.55 -16.51
C GLU A 71 -20.41 3.86 -16.91
N LYS A 72 -20.88 4.63 -15.93
CA LYS A 72 -21.50 5.93 -16.17
C LYS A 72 -20.47 7.04 -16.41
N ILE A 73 -19.35 6.98 -15.71
CA ILE A 73 -18.27 7.97 -15.80
C ILE A 73 -17.45 7.78 -17.09
N GLY A 74 -17.11 6.53 -17.43
CA GLY A 74 -16.19 6.19 -18.51
C GLY A 74 -16.48 6.87 -19.85
N PRO A 75 -17.72 6.85 -20.37
CA PRO A 75 -18.04 7.49 -21.65
C PRO A 75 -17.75 8.99 -21.73
N LYS A 76 -17.75 9.69 -20.58
CA LYS A 76 -17.44 11.12 -20.50
C LYS A 76 -15.98 11.39 -20.07
N TYR A 77 -15.39 10.50 -19.27
CA TYR A 77 -14.06 10.65 -18.71
C TYR A 77 -12.95 10.18 -19.67
N ALA A 78 -13.16 9.02 -20.27
CA ALA A 78 -12.25 8.35 -21.19
C ALA A 78 -13.06 7.80 -22.39
N PRO A 79 -13.53 8.69 -23.31
CA PRO A 79 -14.37 8.28 -24.41
C PRO A 79 -13.59 7.41 -25.40
N VAL A 80 -14.14 6.23 -25.69
CA VAL A 80 -13.57 5.29 -26.69
C VAL A 80 -13.64 5.94 -28.07
N GLY A 81 -12.55 5.82 -28.85
CA GLY A 81 -12.46 6.42 -30.17
C GLY A 81 -12.24 7.94 -30.18
N ALA A 82 -11.82 8.52 -29.06
CA ALA A 82 -11.46 9.92 -29.00
C ALA A 82 -10.22 10.21 -29.88
N SER A 83 -10.21 11.37 -30.55
CA SER A 83 -9.11 11.77 -31.45
C SER A 83 -7.74 11.87 -30.77
N ASN A 84 -7.72 12.02 -29.46
CA ASN A 84 -6.51 12.06 -28.63
C ASN A 84 -6.11 10.70 -28.03
N ASP A 85 -6.78 9.61 -28.44
CA ASP A 85 -6.53 8.23 -27.99
C ASP A 85 -6.29 7.31 -29.19
N PRO A 86 -5.20 7.50 -29.96
CA PRO A 86 -4.95 6.73 -31.19
C PRO A 86 -4.68 5.24 -30.92
N ASP A 87 -4.28 4.87 -29.71
CA ASP A 87 -3.97 3.50 -29.30
C ASP A 87 -5.16 2.81 -28.60
N ASP A 88 -6.34 3.43 -28.59
CA ASP A 88 -7.58 2.93 -27.96
C ASP A 88 -7.42 2.51 -26.49
N LEU A 89 -6.58 3.23 -25.73
CA LEU A 89 -6.32 2.96 -24.32
C LEU A 89 -7.54 3.23 -23.45
N ASN A 90 -8.41 4.16 -23.89
CA ASN A 90 -9.64 4.52 -23.20
C ASN A 90 -10.62 3.34 -23.07
N SER A 91 -10.59 2.38 -23.99
CA SER A 91 -11.40 1.15 -23.92
C SER A 91 -11.10 0.32 -22.66
N ASN A 92 -9.89 0.44 -22.10
CA ASN A 92 -9.44 -0.25 -20.91
C ASN A 92 -9.77 0.46 -19.59
N TRP A 93 -10.23 1.71 -19.63
CA TRP A 93 -10.43 2.52 -18.43
C TRP A 93 -11.50 1.92 -17.50
N VAL A 94 -12.70 1.65 -18.01
CA VAL A 94 -13.80 1.07 -17.21
C VAL A 94 -13.43 -0.30 -16.65
N PRO A 95 -12.91 -1.28 -17.42
CA PRO A 95 -12.44 -2.55 -16.90
C PRO A 95 -11.39 -2.41 -15.79
N THR A 96 -10.44 -1.51 -15.98
CA THR A 96 -9.34 -1.28 -15.00
C THR A 96 -9.87 -0.72 -13.69
N VAL A 97 -10.67 0.34 -13.71
CA VAL A 97 -11.26 0.94 -12.51
C VAL A 97 -12.13 -0.09 -11.77
N LYS A 98 -12.94 -0.87 -12.48
CA LYS A 98 -13.75 -1.96 -11.89
C LYS A 98 -12.89 -3.04 -11.25
N LYS A 99 -11.81 -3.45 -11.90
CA LYS A 99 -10.86 -4.43 -11.35
C LYS A 99 -10.24 -3.93 -10.05
N ILE A 100 -9.81 -2.66 -10.02
CA ILE A 100 -9.27 -2.03 -8.82
C ILE A 100 -10.34 -1.94 -7.72
N MET A 101 -11.56 -1.51 -8.04
CA MET A 101 -12.66 -1.47 -7.07
C MET A 101 -12.96 -2.84 -6.45
N LYS A 102 -12.92 -3.91 -7.26
CA LYS A 102 -13.10 -5.29 -6.78
C LYS A 102 -11.99 -5.72 -5.81
N SER A 103 -10.76 -5.27 -6.01
CA SER A 103 -9.64 -5.60 -5.12
C SER A 103 -9.78 -5.05 -3.71
N PHE A 104 -10.63 -4.03 -3.50
CA PHE A 104 -10.96 -3.46 -2.18
C PHE A 104 -12.02 -4.24 -1.39
N GLY A 105 -12.43 -5.42 -1.86
CA GLY A 105 -13.45 -6.26 -1.22
C GLY A 105 -14.91 -5.82 -1.45
N GLY A 106 -15.82 -6.79 -1.53
CA GLY A 106 -17.21 -6.61 -2.00
C GLY A 106 -18.22 -5.98 -1.02
N LYS A 107 -17.83 -5.40 0.11
CA LYS A 107 -18.74 -4.69 1.03
C LYS A 107 -18.45 -3.20 1.04
N GLU A 108 -19.49 -2.39 0.95
CA GLU A 108 -19.40 -0.94 1.08
C GLU A 108 -18.67 -0.55 2.37
N ALA A 109 -17.59 0.20 2.24
CA ALA A 109 -16.96 0.81 3.38
C ALA A 109 -17.87 1.91 3.91
N LYS A 110 -18.65 1.63 4.95
CA LYS A 110 -19.34 2.67 5.72
C LYS A 110 -18.27 3.51 6.41
N CYS A 111 -18.13 4.74 5.99
CA CYS A 111 -17.29 5.74 6.62
C CYS A 111 -18.00 6.25 7.89
N SER A 112 -17.83 5.58 9.02
CA SER A 112 -18.24 6.13 10.31
C SER A 112 -17.31 7.26 10.72
N THR A 113 -17.90 8.33 11.28
CA THR A 113 -17.22 9.53 11.75
C THR A 113 -16.74 9.35 13.19
N GLU A 114 -16.01 8.31 13.48
CA GLU A 114 -15.30 8.23 14.74
C GLU A 114 -13.80 8.36 14.46
N SER A 115 -13.25 9.36 15.10
CA SER A 115 -11.84 9.73 15.17
C SER A 115 -11.07 8.59 15.82
N SER A 116 -10.70 7.59 15.04
CA SER A 116 -9.71 6.62 15.43
C SER A 116 -8.96 6.20 14.16
N GLY A 117 -7.69 6.56 14.10
CA GLY A 117 -6.76 6.13 13.04
C GLY A 117 -6.73 4.61 12.94
N GLY A 118 -7.55 4.07 12.09
CA GLY A 118 -7.63 2.66 11.83
C GLY A 118 -7.97 2.43 10.37
N GLY A 119 -7.01 1.94 9.58
CA GLY A 119 -7.33 1.27 8.34
C GLY A 119 -8.29 0.13 8.64
N SER A 120 -9.46 0.14 8.02
CA SER A 120 -10.47 -0.88 8.18
C SER A 120 -9.99 -2.17 7.52
N ASP A 121 -9.33 -2.99 8.31
CA ASP A 121 -9.11 -4.39 8.03
C ASP A 121 -10.44 -5.11 8.23
N GLY A 122 -10.96 -5.68 7.18
CA GLY A 122 -12.16 -6.49 7.29
C GLY A 122 -11.92 -7.68 8.23
N LYS A 123 -12.56 -7.69 9.39
CA LYS A 123 -12.34 -8.48 10.60
C LYS A 123 -11.00 -8.14 11.26
N GLY A 124 -11.07 -7.51 12.43
CA GLY A 124 -9.93 -6.98 13.15
C GLY A 124 -8.75 -7.94 13.16
N PHE A 125 -7.60 -7.43 12.76
CA PHE A 125 -6.31 -8.12 12.87
C PHE A 125 -6.20 -8.69 14.29
N ASP A 126 -6.28 -10.01 14.42
CA ASP A 126 -6.13 -10.70 15.70
C ASP A 126 -4.64 -10.67 16.05
N PHE A 127 -4.29 -9.66 16.85
CA PHE A 127 -2.91 -9.42 17.25
C PHE A 127 -2.49 -10.41 18.35
N LYS A 128 -1.60 -11.34 18.00
CA LYS A 128 -1.06 -12.37 18.90
C LYS A 128 0.44 -12.17 19.20
N GLY A 129 0.90 -10.93 19.28
CA GLY A 129 2.30 -10.58 19.48
C GLY A 129 2.75 -10.45 20.94
N GLU A 130 4.07 -10.36 21.14
CA GLU A 130 4.71 -10.06 22.43
C GLU A 130 4.87 -8.54 22.67
N PHE A 131 4.65 -7.72 21.63
CA PHE A 131 4.75 -6.27 21.68
C PHE A 131 3.35 -5.63 21.70
N PRO A 132 3.21 -4.35 22.05
CA PRO A 132 1.95 -3.63 21.88
C PRO A 132 1.42 -3.71 20.44
N LYS A 133 0.11 -3.70 20.27
CA LYS A 133 -0.51 -3.71 18.93
C LYS A 133 0.08 -2.59 18.06
N PRO A 134 0.39 -2.87 16.77
CA PRO A 134 0.88 -1.85 15.85
C PRO A 134 -0.04 -0.62 15.79
N ASP A 135 0.53 0.56 15.98
CA ASP A 135 -0.18 1.82 15.95
C ASP A 135 0.27 2.68 14.77
N LYS A 136 -0.45 2.57 13.64
CA LYS A 136 -0.14 3.33 12.43
C LYS A 136 -0.19 4.86 12.60
N SER A 137 -0.87 5.36 13.62
CA SER A 137 -0.92 6.80 13.89
C SER A 137 0.44 7.37 14.29
N LYS A 138 1.34 6.51 14.78
CA LYS A 138 2.72 6.85 15.16
C LYS A 138 3.73 6.72 14.00
N TYR A 139 3.30 6.19 12.86
CA TYR A 139 4.17 5.93 11.72
C TYR A 139 4.39 7.20 10.90
N ASN A 140 5.49 7.87 11.14
CA ASN A 140 5.83 9.17 10.58
C ASN A 140 7.33 9.32 10.26
N GLY A 141 7.71 10.45 9.64
CA GLY A 141 9.08 10.77 9.28
C GLY A 141 9.57 10.02 8.05
N GLN A 142 10.88 10.08 7.83
CA GLN A 142 11.51 9.38 6.70
C GLN A 142 11.30 7.87 6.82
N SER A 143 10.95 7.25 5.70
CA SER A 143 10.58 5.84 5.63
C SER A 143 10.73 5.30 4.20
N TYR A 144 10.61 3.99 4.05
CA TYR A 144 10.39 3.35 2.76
C TYR A 144 9.05 3.79 2.15
N PRO A 145 8.81 3.54 0.85
CA PRO A 145 7.56 3.93 0.19
C PRO A 145 6.33 3.44 0.97
N TRP A 146 5.42 4.35 1.24
CA TRP A 146 4.25 4.13 2.08
C TRP A 146 3.45 2.89 1.67
N GLY A 147 3.01 2.15 2.67
CA GLY A 147 2.11 1.01 2.48
C GLY A 147 2.80 -0.28 2.04
N GLN A 148 4.08 -0.25 1.68
CA GLN A 148 4.86 -1.44 1.31
C GLN A 148 5.26 -2.26 2.55
N CYS A 149 5.67 -3.50 2.33
CA CYS A 149 6.18 -4.37 3.41
C CYS A 149 7.39 -3.73 4.13
N THR A 150 8.28 -3.13 3.36
CA THR A 150 9.48 -2.43 3.86
C THR A 150 9.12 -1.20 4.71
N TRP A 151 8.12 -0.41 4.28
CA TRP A 151 7.60 0.69 5.08
C TRP A 151 7.10 0.21 6.44
N TYR A 152 6.28 -0.84 6.43
CA TYR A 152 5.68 -1.34 7.66
C TYR A 152 6.74 -1.84 8.65
N VAL A 153 7.64 -2.73 8.19
CA VAL A 153 8.64 -3.31 9.08
C VAL A 153 9.63 -2.26 9.59
N HIS A 154 9.99 -1.27 8.77
CA HIS A 154 10.80 -0.13 9.22
C HIS A 154 10.09 0.65 10.33
N GLN A 155 8.82 1.00 10.16
CA GLN A 155 8.05 1.74 11.17
C GLN A 155 7.80 0.89 12.43
N ARG A 156 7.50 -0.39 12.26
CA ARG A 156 7.28 -1.31 13.37
C ARG A 156 8.52 -1.52 14.22
N ARG A 157 9.68 -1.65 13.58
CA ARG A 157 10.98 -1.71 14.26
C ARG A 157 11.30 -0.42 15.02
N LYS A 158 11.04 0.74 14.41
CA LYS A 158 11.16 2.05 15.07
C LYS A 158 10.23 2.17 16.28
N GLU A 159 9.00 1.70 16.17
CA GLU A 159 7.99 1.73 17.24
C GLU A 159 8.43 0.97 18.49
N ILE A 160 9.15 -0.14 18.33
CA ILE A 160 9.69 -0.93 19.46
C ILE A 160 11.11 -0.50 19.87
N GLY A 161 11.58 0.66 19.42
CA GLY A 161 12.91 1.18 19.78
C GLY A 161 14.09 0.51 19.08
N LYS A 162 13.87 -0.22 17.98
CA LYS A 162 14.87 -0.97 17.21
C LYS A 162 14.92 -0.50 15.74
N PRO A 163 15.22 0.79 15.47
CA PRO A 163 15.18 1.33 14.12
C PRO A 163 16.18 0.64 13.20
N VAL A 164 15.83 0.58 11.92
CA VAL A 164 16.68 0.06 10.84
C VAL A 164 16.92 1.14 9.78
N PRO A 165 18.04 1.09 9.03
CA PRO A 165 18.32 2.08 7.99
C PRO A 165 17.37 1.96 6.79
N LEU A 166 17.38 3.00 5.94
CA LEU A 166 16.57 3.08 4.72
C LEU A 166 17.30 2.58 3.46
N THR A 167 18.41 1.85 3.64
CA THR A 167 19.34 1.51 2.56
C THR A 167 19.30 0.03 2.17
N TRP A 168 18.36 -0.75 2.69
CA TRP A 168 18.34 -2.21 2.46
C TRP A 168 17.52 -2.65 1.23
N GLY A 169 16.96 -1.71 0.46
CA GLY A 169 16.28 -2.00 -0.79
C GLY A 169 14.94 -2.73 -0.64
N ASN A 170 14.70 -3.73 -1.50
CA ASN A 170 13.48 -4.53 -1.48
C ASN A 170 13.44 -5.51 -0.29
N GLY A 171 12.26 -5.95 0.09
CA GLY A 171 12.08 -6.81 1.27
C GLY A 171 12.91 -8.09 1.25
N GLY A 172 13.09 -8.70 0.07
CA GLY A 172 13.92 -9.90 -0.11
C GLY A 172 15.42 -9.65 -0.06
N ASP A 173 15.85 -8.38 -0.14
CA ASP A 173 17.28 -7.99 -0.10
C ASP A 173 17.73 -7.61 1.31
N TRP A 174 16.78 -7.38 2.23
CA TRP A 174 17.07 -6.87 3.56
C TRP A 174 18.06 -7.72 4.34
N GLY A 175 17.92 -9.06 4.29
CA GLY A 175 18.84 -9.96 4.99
C GLY A 175 20.29 -9.81 4.54
N ASP A 176 20.53 -9.82 3.23
CA ASP A 176 21.86 -9.72 2.66
C ASP A 176 22.47 -8.32 2.86
N ASN A 177 21.67 -7.26 2.64
CA ASN A 177 22.11 -5.88 2.79
C ASN A 177 22.36 -5.51 4.27
N ALA A 178 21.56 -6.02 5.20
CA ALA A 178 21.80 -5.87 6.62
C ALA A 178 23.13 -6.54 7.05
N LYS A 179 23.36 -7.77 6.59
CA LYS A 179 24.61 -8.50 6.85
C LYS A 179 25.83 -7.77 6.29
N ALA A 180 25.72 -7.25 5.05
CA ALA A 180 26.79 -6.46 4.44
C ALA A 180 27.09 -5.16 5.19
N GLN A 181 26.13 -4.62 5.94
CA GLN A 181 26.28 -3.43 6.79
C GLN A 181 26.61 -3.75 8.26
N GLY A 182 27.00 -5.00 8.55
CA GLY A 182 27.46 -5.42 9.88
C GLY A 182 26.35 -5.66 10.91
N TRP A 183 25.11 -5.90 10.45
CA TRP A 183 24.01 -6.32 11.31
C TRP A 183 24.05 -7.82 11.54
N GLU A 184 23.61 -8.25 12.72
CA GLU A 184 23.44 -9.68 13.01
C GLU A 184 22.26 -10.23 12.20
N VAL A 185 22.53 -11.23 11.35
CA VAL A 185 21.53 -11.93 10.52
C VAL A 185 21.72 -13.43 10.69
N GLY A 186 20.64 -14.14 10.95
CA GLY A 186 20.69 -15.58 11.17
C GLY A 186 19.43 -16.32 10.69
N SER A 187 19.39 -17.61 11.01
CA SER A 187 18.28 -18.51 10.65
C SER A 187 17.33 -18.83 11.82
N LYS A 188 17.64 -18.37 13.04
CA LYS A 188 16.79 -18.62 14.21
C LYS A 188 15.81 -17.48 14.40
N PRO A 189 14.49 -17.72 14.47
CA PRO A 189 13.53 -16.66 14.71
C PRO A 189 13.70 -16.05 16.10
N LYS A 190 13.53 -14.72 16.20
CA LYS A 190 13.50 -13.97 17.44
C LYS A 190 12.39 -12.92 17.36
N ALA A 191 11.60 -12.76 18.42
CA ALA A 191 10.59 -11.71 18.48
C ALA A 191 11.24 -10.32 18.32
N GLY A 192 10.64 -9.46 17.53
CA GLY A 192 11.18 -8.15 17.15
C GLY A 192 12.11 -8.16 15.94
N ALA A 193 12.52 -9.32 15.43
CA ALA A 193 13.34 -9.42 14.22
C ALA A 193 12.56 -9.09 12.94
N GLY A 194 13.27 -8.61 11.93
CA GLY A 194 12.76 -8.61 10.55
C GLY A 194 12.95 -9.98 9.92
N ALA A 195 11.91 -10.57 9.33
CA ALA A 195 11.98 -11.84 8.61
C ALA A 195 11.96 -11.58 7.10
N SER A 196 13.12 -11.64 6.45
CA SER A 196 13.30 -11.44 5.01
C SER A 196 13.15 -12.76 4.27
N VAL A 197 12.39 -12.75 3.17
CA VAL A 197 12.17 -13.91 2.29
C VAL A 197 12.45 -13.57 0.84
N LYS A 198 13.15 -14.46 0.18
CA LYS A 198 13.52 -14.32 -1.23
C LYS A 198 12.28 -14.42 -2.14
N PRO A 199 12.32 -13.84 -3.36
CA PRO A 199 11.26 -13.96 -4.35
C PRO A 199 10.81 -15.42 -4.54
N GLY A 200 9.50 -15.62 -4.76
CA GLY A 200 8.89 -16.94 -4.96
C GLY A 200 8.60 -17.71 -3.67
N ASN A 201 9.11 -17.29 -2.50
CA ASN A 201 8.78 -17.93 -1.23
C ASN A 201 7.53 -17.28 -0.61
N PHE A 202 6.60 -18.10 -0.11
CA PHE A 202 5.42 -17.68 0.65
C PHE A 202 4.56 -16.60 -0.04
N GLY A 203 4.54 -16.60 -1.39
CA GLY A 203 3.83 -15.60 -2.18
C GLY A 203 4.57 -14.27 -2.38
N ALA A 204 5.84 -14.20 -2.00
CA ALA A 204 6.67 -13.02 -2.22
C ALA A 204 6.92 -12.79 -3.72
N PRO A 205 6.52 -11.63 -4.31
CA PRO A 205 6.56 -11.43 -5.75
C PRO A 205 7.99 -11.20 -6.26
N PRO A 206 8.38 -11.82 -7.41
CA PRO A 206 9.61 -11.44 -8.10
C PRO A 206 9.52 -10.01 -8.67
N PRO A 207 10.64 -9.25 -8.74
CA PRO A 207 11.96 -9.56 -8.18
C PRO A 207 12.11 -9.12 -6.71
N TYR A 208 11.06 -8.62 -6.06
CA TYR A 208 11.11 -7.85 -4.82
C TYR A 208 11.30 -8.69 -3.55
N GLY A 209 10.86 -9.96 -3.54
CA GLY A 209 10.78 -10.69 -2.29
C GLY A 209 9.82 -10.04 -1.29
N HIS A 210 10.01 -10.32 0.01
CA HIS A 210 9.15 -9.76 1.05
C HIS A 210 9.89 -9.62 2.38
N ILE A 211 9.39 -8.73 3.25
CA ILE A 211 9.88 -8.56 4.63
C ILE A 211 8.69 -8.53 5.58
N MET A 212 8.80 -9.23 6.70
CA MET A 212 7.80 -9.33 7.75
C MET A 212 8.43 -8.98 9.10
N PHE A 213 7.61 -8.61 10.07
CA PHE A 213 8.04 -8.40 11.44
C PHE A 213 7.63 -9.59 12.30
N VAL A 214 8.55 -10.16 13.05
CA VAL A 214 8.29 -11.28 13.96
C VAL A 214 7.65 -10.76 15.25
N GLU A 215 6.36 -10.97 15.41
CA GLU A 215 5.62 -10.54 16.59
C GLU A 215 5.78 -11.50 17.77
N LYS A 216 5.97 -12.79 17.48
CA LYS A 216 6.11 -13.83 18.49
C LYS A 216 6.81 -15.07 17.94
N VAL A 217 7.59 -15.72 18.78
CA VAL A 217 8.09 -17.09 18.54
C VAL A 217 7.27 -18.05 19.39
N LYS A 218 6.66 -19.05 18.74
CA LYS A 218 5.83 -20.06 19.41
C LYS A 218 6.69 -21.13 20.09
N LYS A 219 6.11 -21.84 21.05
CA LYS A 219 6.80 -22.92 21.79
C LYS A 219 7.28 -24.07 20.88
N ASP A 220 6.57 -24.31 19.77
CA ASP A 220 6.94 -25.30 18.75
C ASP A 220 8.05 -24.84 17.79
N GLY A 221 8.54 -23.61 17.96
CA GLY A 221 9.54 -22.99 17.09
C GLY A 221 8.99 -22.31 15.84
N GLY A 222 7.67 -22.35 15.64
CA GLY A 222 7.00 -21.52 14.62
C GLY A 222 6.93 -20.06 15.03
N ILE A 223 6.45 -19.21 14.14
CA ILE A 223 6.34 -17.76 14.37
C ILE A 223 4.97 -17.20 14.03
N VAL A 224 4.62 -16.11 14.69
CA VAL A 224 3.56 -15.20 14.28
C VAL A 224 4.22 -13.93 13.77
N VAL A 225 3.87 -13.51 12.57
CA VAL A 225 4.38 -12.28 11.95
C VAL A 225 3.25 -11.28 11.70
N SER A 226 3.64 -10.02 11.62
CA SER A 226 2.84 -8.96 11.03
C SER A 226 3.55 -8.41 9.78
N GLU A 227 2.78 -7.97 8.81
CA GLU A 227 3.28 -7.56 7.51
C GLU A 227 2.33 -6.59 6.82
N ALA A 228 2.78 -5.87 5.82
CA ALA A 228 1.91 -5.05 4.99
C ALA A 228 2.01 -5.41 3.51
N ASN A 229 1.01 -4.99 2.73
CA ASN A 229 0.93 -5.16 1.29
C ASN A 229 0.78 -6.62 0.78
N VAL A 230 0.34 -7.53 1.62
CA VAL A 230 -0.09 -8.89 1.20
C VAL A 230 -1.58 -8.89 0.86
N LYS A 231 -2.37 -8.19 1.66
CA LYS A 231 -3.83 -8.03 1.46
C LYS A 231 -4.22 -6.70 0.82
N GLY A 232 -3.24 -5.95 0.32
CA GLY A 232 -3.40 -4.64 -0.29
C GLY A 232 -2.43 -3.61 0.28
N LEU A 233 -2.16 -2.56 -0.47
CA LEU A 233 -1.22 -1.51 -0.10
C LEU A 233 -1.63 -0.83 1.22
N GLY A 234 -0.72 -0.77 2.19
CA GLY A 234 -0.97 -0.18 3.52
C GLY A 234 -1.85 -1.01 4.46
N VAL A 235 -2.35 -2.18 4.01
CA VAL A 235 -3.11 -3.10 4.84
C VAL A 235 -2.14 -3.95 5.66
N ILE A 236 -2.21 -3.82 6.99
CA ILE A 236 -1.44 -4.66 7.91
C ILE A 236 -2.21 -5.96 8.14
N SER A 237 -1.53 -7.08 8.03
CA SER A 237 -2.07 -8.41 8.26
C SER A 237 -1.11 -9.28 9.07
N SER A 238 -1.58 -10.41 9.55
CA SER A 238 -0.78 -11.39 10.27
C SER A 238 -0.83 -12.73 9.56
N ARG A 239 0.28 -13.45 9.65
CA ARG A 239 0.40 -14.86 9.26
C ARG A 239 1.15 -15.64 10.34
N GLU A 240 0.92 -16.94 10.34
CA GLU A 240 1.70 -17.88 11.12
C GLU A 240 2.53 -18.76 10.19
N PHE A 241 3.73 -19.09 10.62
CA PHE A 241 4.62 -20.02 9.93
C PHE A 241 5.09 -21.10 10.90
N SER A 242 5.18 -22.32 10.41
CA SER A 242 5.74 -23.45 11.13
C SER A 242 7.26 -23.32 11.28
N LYS A 243 7.86 -24.07 12.21
CA LYS A 243 9.32 -24.18 12.37
C LYS A 243 10.01 -24.58 11.05
N ALA A 244 9.44 -25.48 10.27
CA ALA A 244 10.00 -25.91 8.99
C ALA A 244 10.04 -24.76 7.97
N GLU A 245 8.99 -23.94 7.91
CA GLU A 245 8.92 -22.80 7.02
C GLU A 245 9.91 -21.70 7.39
N THR A 246 10.21 -21.52 8.68
CA THR A 246 11.19 -20.50 9.13
C THR A 246 12.60 -20.76 8.63
N GLN A 247 12.94 -21.99 8.23
CA GLN A 247 14.25 -22.34 7.67
C GLN A 247 14.51 -21.69 6.29
N ARG A 248 13.47 -21.15 5.67
CA ARG A 248 13.53 -20.46 4.36
C ARG A 248 13.55 -18.94 4.51
N MET A 249 13.82 -18.44 5.72
CA MET A 249 13.84 -17.02 6.05
C MET A 249 15.21 -16.60 6.59
N GLN A 250 15.56 -15.34 6.36
CA GLN A 250 16.68 -14.68 7.04
C GLN A 250 16.10 -13.75 8.11
N PHE A 251 16.56 -13.89 9.34
CA PHE A 251 16.12 -13.05 10.46
C PHE A 251 17.17 -11.99 10.76
N ILE A 252 16.75 -10.73 10.73
CA ILE A 252 17.59 -9.57 11.00
C ILE A 252 17.31 -9.13 12.42
N TYR A 253 18.34 -9.19 13.26
CA TYR A 253 18.25 -8.87 14.68
C TYR A 253 18.61 -7.40 14.95
N ASP A 254 19.23 -7.15 16.09
CA ASP A 254 19.74 -5.83 16.46
C ASP A 254 21.19 -5.69 15.96
N LYS A 255 21.67 -4.46 15.90
CA LYS A 255 23.08 -4.18 15.58
C LYS A 255 23.94 -4.34 16.82
#